data_09abd144946d23e28237dbf4b33a9331
#
_entry.id   09abd144946d23e28237dbf4b33a9331
#
_cell.length_a   1.000
_cell.length_b   1.000
_cell.length_c   1.000
_cell.angle_alpha   90.00
_cell.angle_beta   90.00
_cell.angle_gamma   90.00
#
_symmetry.space_group_name_H-M   'P 1'
#
loop_
_entity.id
_entity.type
_entity.pdbx_description
1 polymer ?
#
loop_
_entity_poly.entity_id
_entity_poly.type
_entity_poly.pdbx_seq_one_letter_code
_entity_poly.pdbx_strand_id
1 'polypeptide(L)'
;MSVLALESVFDTGLATVLDAFQTANELADLSGLSSSRFDVTIVGVRKNVKTSQGFTVPVRPVAKRIPDCVVVPAIGFKMPDPLQRALARPDIRDATVVLQQWADRGATMSAACIGTFVLAESGLLNEHESAERRLYSNTDRHRQK
;
A
#
# COMPACT_ATOMS: atom_id res chain seq x y z
N MET A 1 -0.46 0.15 -12.68
CA MET A 1 -0.66 0.24 -11.24
C MET A 1 0.26 -0.75 -10.53
N SER A 2 0.84 -0.38 -9.39
CA SER A 2 1.76 -1.25 -8.64
C SER A 2 1.25 -1.54 -7.23
N VAL A 3 1.33 -2.80 -6.80
CA VAL A 3 1.12 -3.22 -5.41
C VAL A 3 2.50 -3.48 -4.81
N LEU A 4 2.93 -2.66 -3.85
CA LEU A 4 4.25 -2.76 -3.24
C LEU A 4 4.23 -3.78 -2.10
N ALA A 5 4.70 -4.99 -2.36
CA ALA A 5 4.83 -6.03 -1.35
C ALA A 5 6.16 -5.90 -0.60
N LEU A 6 6.08 -5.85 0.72
CA LEU A 6 7.21 -5.77 1.64
C LEU A 6 7.34 -7.06 2.44
N GLU A 7 8.51 -7.33 2.99
CA GLU A 7 8.73 -8.52 3.81
C GLU A 7 7.71 -8.57 4.96
N SER A 8 7.19 -9.74 5.23
CA SER A 8 6.08 -9.98 6.17
C SER A 8 4.78 -9.28 5.76
N VAL A 9 4.53 -9.08 4.46
CA VAL A 9 3.23 -8.58 4.00
C VAL A 9 2.09 -9.45 4.55
N PHE A 10 1.00 -8.82 4.99
CA PHE A 10 -0.13 -9.53 5.58
C PHE A 10 -0.90 -10.28 4.49
N ASP A 11 -1.03 -11.59 4.65
CA ASP A 11 -1.54 -12.50 3.61
C ASP A 11 -2.93 -12.10 3.12
N THR A 12 -3.89 -11.99 4.03
CA THR A 12 -5.27 -11.59 3.68
C THR A 12 -5.29 -10.17 3.11
N GLY A 13 -4.48 -9.25 3.65
CA GLY A 13 -4.41 -7.87 3.16
C GLY A 13 -3.92 -7.79 1.72
N LEU A 14 -2.88 -8.54 1.38
CA LEU A 14 -2.38 -8.62 0.01
C LEU A 14 -3.42 -9.25 -0.93
N ALA A 15 -3.97 -10.40 -0.55
CA ALA A 15 -4.97 -11.10 -1.34
C ALA A 15 -6.21 -10.22 -1.60
N THR A 16 -6.74 -9.56 -0.57
CA THR A 16 -7.89 -8.66 -0.70
C THR A 16 -7.66 -7.52 -1.69
N VAL A 17 -6.48 -6.91 -1.67
CA VAL A 17 -6.13 -5.86 -2.63
C VAL A 17 -6.10 -6.41 -4.06
N LEU A 18 -5.49 -7.56 -4.27
CA LEU A 18 -5.38 -8.17 -5.60
C LEU A 18 -6.75 -8.61 -6.11
N ASP A 19 -7.57 -9.28 -5.28
CA ASP A 19 -8.90 -9.76 -5.62
C ASP A 19 -9.85 -8.60 -5.94
N ALA A 20 -9.74 -7.46 -5.24
CA ALA A 20 -10.54 -6.29 -5.52
C ALA A 20 -10.31 -5.76 -6.94
N PHE A 21 -9.05 -5.66 -7.39
CA PHE A 21 -8.74 -5.22 -8.75
C PHE A 21 -9.09 -6.26 -9.81
N GLN A 22 -8.90 -7.54 -9.51
CA GLN A 22 -9.34 -8.62 -10.41
C GLN A 22 -10.86 -8.56 -10.60
N THR A 23 -11.61 -8.48 -9.51
CA THR A 23 -13.09 -8.38 -9.56
C THR A 23 -13.54 -7.14 -10.32
N ALA A 24 -12.88 -5.99 -10.12
CA ALA A 24 -13.19 -4.77 -10.87
C ALA A 24 -12.97 -4.96 -12.39
N ASN A 25 -11.90 -5.66 -12.78
CA ASN A 25 -11.64 -5.98 -14.18
C ASN A 25 -12.70 -6.93 -14.76
N GLU A 26 -13.10 -7.96 -14.02
CA GLU A 26 -14.15 -8.89 -14.43
C GLU A 26 -15.50 -8.18 -14.63
N LEU A 27 -15.87 -7.29 -13.70
CA LEU A 27 -17.07 -6.47 -13.82
C LEU A 27 -17.02 -5.50 -15.00
N ALA A 28 -15.85 -4.91 -15.28
CA ALA A 28 -15.66 -4.06 -16.44
C ALA A 28 -15.87 -4.82 -17.76
N ASP A 29 -15.37 -6.06 -17.84
CA ASP A 29 -15.59 -6.92 -19.01
C ASP A 29 -17.07 -7.26 -19.19
N LEU A 30 -17.77 -7.64 -18.11
CA LEU A 30 -19.20 -7.95 -18.13
C LEU A 30 -20.06 -6.72 -18.52
N SER A 31 -19.61 -5.53 -18.19
CA SER A 31 -20.31 -4.27 -18.48
C SER A 31 -19.92 -3.66 -19.84
N GLY A 32 -19.07 -4.32 -20.63
CA GLY A 32 -18.59 -3.77 -21.90
C GLY A 32 -17.59 -2.62 -21.76
N LEU A 33 -17.02 -2.41 -20.58
CA LEU A 33 -16.05 -1.35 -20.25
C LEU A 33 -14.61 -1.84 -20.27
N SER A 34 -14.28 -2.78 -21.15
CA SER A 34 -12.97 -3.45 -21.23
C SER A 34 -11.78 -2.49 -21.44
N SER A 35 -12.04 -1.26 -21.91
CA SER A 35 -10.99 -0.23 -22.02
C SER A 35 -10.54 0.35 -20.66
N SER A 36 -11.25 0.11 -19.58
CA SER A 36 -11.03 0.67 -18.25
C SER A 36 -10.46 -0.37 -17.27
N ARG A 37 -9.49 -1.17 -17.73
CA ARG A 37 -8.90 -2.24 -16.91
C ARG A 37 -7.72 -1.75 -16.09
N PHE A 38 -7.56 -2.34 -14.90
CA PHE A 38 -6.38 -2.20 -14.08
C PHE A 38 -5.29 -3.20 -14.52
N ASP A 39 -4.15 -2.70 -14.95
CA ASP A 39 -2.93 -3.51 -15.13
C ASP A 39 -2.16 -3.52 -13.81
N VAL A 40 -2.29 -4.60 -13.03
CA VAL A 40 -1.76 -4.72 -11.67
C VAL A 40 -0.47 -5.53 -11.68
N THR A 41 0.59 -4.95 -11.15
CA THR A 41 1.89 -5.60 -10.98
C THR A 41 2.30 -5.60 -9.51
N ILE A 42 2.64 -6.76 -8.96
CA ILE A 42 3.24 -6.86 -7.63
C ILE A 42 4.73 -6.55 -7.75
N VAL A 43 5.18 -5.53 -7.03
CA VAL A 43 6.58 -5.07 -7.03
C VAL A 43 7.18 -5.18 -5.64
N GLY A 44 8.49 -5.31 -5.56
CA GLY A 44 9.22 -5.37 -4.30
C GLY A 44 10.57 -4.70 -4.38
N VAL A 45 11.04 -4.16 -3.24
CA VAL A 45 12.41 -3.64 -3.07
C VAL A 45 13.41 -4.77 -2.79
N ARG A 46 12.94 -6.00 -2.64
CA ARG A 46 13.74 -7.22 -2.51
C ARG A 46 13.34 -8.22 -3.59
N LYS A 47 14.27 -9.12 -3.94
CA LYS A 47 14.02 -10.16 -4.95
C LYS A 47 12.99 -11.19 -4.50
N ASN A 48 13.00 -11.50 -3.22
CA ASN A 48 12.10 -12.44 -2.58
C ASN A 48 11.37 -11.71 -1.45
N VAL A 49 10.07 -11.86 -1.40
CA VAL A 49 9.20 -11.36 -0.34
C VAL A 49 8.42 -12.54 0.21
N LYS A 50 8.39 -12.66 1.53
CA LYS A 50 7.54 -13.62 2.22
C LYS A 50 6.39 -12.91 2.91
N THR A 51 5.26 -13.58 2.95
CA THR A 51 4.12 -13.14 3.75
C THR A 51 4.35 -13.36 5.23
N SER A 52 3.47 -12.84 6.06
CA SER A 52 3.51 -13.07 7.52
C SER A 52 3.33 -14.54 7.90
N GLN A 53 2.71 -15.35 7.05
CA GLN A 53 2.57 -16.81 7.23
C GLN A 53 3.67 -17.61 6.54
N GLY A 54 4.66 -16.95 5.91
CA GLY A 54 5.80 -17.58 5.28
C GLY A 54 5.62 -18.01 3.82
N PHE A 55 4.51 -17.67 3.18
CA PHE A 55 4.34 -17.91 1.74
C PHE A 55 5.26 -17.00 0.93
N THR A 56 5.81 -17.49 -0.16
CA THR A 56 6.62 -16.70 -1.06
C THR A 56 5.74 -15.93 -2.05
N VAL A 57 5.91 -14.63 -2.11
CA VAL A 57 5.22 -13.75 -3.06
C VAL A 57 6.13 -13.52 -4.27
N PRO A 58 5.69 -13.87 -5.49
CA PRO A 58 6.43 -13.50 -6.69
C PRO A 58 6.31 -11.98 -6.91
N VAL A 59 7.43 -11.28 -6.85
CA VAL A 59 7.49 -9.84 -7.06
C VAL A 59 8.37 -9.51 -8.25
N ARG A 60 8.03 -8.44 -8.97
CA ARG A 60 8.94 -7.82 -9.92
C ARG A 60 9.81 -6.77 -9.20
N PRO A 61 11.05 -6.58 -9.62
CA PRO A 61 11.85 -5.47 -9.10
C PRO A 61 11.16 -4.14 -9.33
N VAL A 62 11.35 -3.20 -8.42
CA VAL A 62 10.93 -1.82 -8.62
C VAL A 62 11.52 -1.30 -9.93
N ALA A 63 10.66 -0.95 -10.87
CA ALA A 63 11.06 -0.53 -12.21
C ALA A 63 11.35 0.97 -12.26
N LYS A 64 12.12 1.38 -13.28
CA LYS A 64 12.34 2.80 -13.60
C LYS A 64 11.05 3.50 -14.06
N ARG A 65 10.08 2.73 -14.58
CA ARG A 65 8.77 3.25 -14.99
C ARG A 65 7.96 3.59 -13.75
N ILE A 66 7.44 4.79 -13.72
CA ILE A 66 6.60 5.29 -12.64
C ILE A 66 5.19 4.72 -12.84
N PRO A 67 4.60 4.08 -11.82
CA PRO A 67 3.21 3.65 -11.88
C PRO A 67 2.25 4.84 -11.76
N ASP A 68 1.08 4.76 -12.38
CA ASP A 68 0.04 5.78 -12.21
C ASP A 68 -0.49 5.79 -10.76
N CYS A 69 -0.57 4.61 -10.17
CA CYS A 69 -1.03 4.42 -8.78
C CYS A 69 -0.21 3.33 -8.08
N VAL A 70 0.05 3.54 -6.80
CA VAL A 70 0.70 2.58 -5.90
C VAL A 70 -0.23 2.25 -4.75
N VAL A 71 -0.34 0.97 -4.42
CA VAL A 71 -1.01 0.50 -3.20
C VAL A 71 0.02 -0.18 -2.31
N VAL A 72 0.10 0.24 -1.06
CA VAL A 72 0.91 -0.39 -0.01
C VAL A 72 -0.01 -1.26 0.86
N PRO A 73 0.04 -2.59 0.74
CA PRO A 73 -0.73 -3.49 1.60
C PRO A 73 -0.24 -3.46 3.05
N ALA A 74 -1.05 -3.97 3.96
CA ALA A 74 -0.66 -4.15 5.35
C ALA A 74 0.56 -5.06 5.48
N ILE A 75 1.43 -4.75 6.45
CA ILE A 75 2.44 -5.68 6.98
C ILE A 75 1.87 -6.43 8.19
N GLY A 76 2.35 -7.64 8.45
CA GLY A 76 1.74 -8.59 9.40
C GLY A 76 1.97 -8.30 10.89
N PHE A 77 2.25 -7.05 11.26
CA PHE A 77 2.51 -6.64 12.63
C PHE A 77 1.37 -5.78 13.17
N LYS A 78 0.62 -6.30 14.14
CA LYS A 78 -0.59 -5.65 14.67
C LYS A 78 -0.36 -4.94 16.00
N MET A 79 0.69 -5.31 16.75
CA MET A 79 1.00 -4.72 18.05
C MET A 79 2.01 -3.59 17.90
N PRO A 80 1.95 -2.54 18.73
CA PRO A 80 2.79 -1.34 18.58
C PRO A 80 4.29 -1.63 18.54
N ASP A 81 4.83 -2.38 19.51
CA ASP A 81 6.27 -2.63 19.59
C ASP A 81 6.82 -3.46 18.42
N PRO A 82 6.20 -4.59 18.01
CA PRO A 82 6.61 -5.31 16.81
C PRO A 82 6.48 -4.46 15.53
N LEU A 83 5.43 -3.66 15.41
CA LEU A 83 5.23 -2.76 14.27
C LEU A 83 6.33 -1.72 14.20
N GLN A 84 6.65 -1.05 15.30
CA GLN A 84 7.72 -0.05 15.34
C GLN A 84 9.07 -0.63 14.94
N ARG A 85 9.42 -1.84 15.41
CA ARG A 85 10.63 -2.54 14.97
C ARG A 85 10.61 -2.89 13.49
N ALA A 86 9.44 -3.30 12.98
CA ALA A 86 9.28 -3.62 11.56
C ALA A 86 9.47 -2.37 10.68
N LEU A 87 8.93 -1.22 11.08
CA LEU A 87 9.07 0.05 10.36
C LEU A 87 10.52 0.53 10.30
N ALA A 88 11.37 0.14 11.27
CA ALA A 88 12.80 0.47 11.26
C ALA A 88 13.66 -0.43 10.33
N ARG A 89 13.09 -1.44 9.68
CA ARG A 89 13.82 -2.38 8.82
C ARG A 89 14.40 -1.71 7.57
N PRO A 90 15.52 -2.25 7.03
CA PRO A 90 16.13 -1.73 5.80
C PRO A 90 15.20 -1.77 4.58
N ASP A 91 14.38 -2.81 4.42
CA ASP A 91 13.44 -2.91 3.30
C ASP A 91 12.36 -1.83 3.35
N ILE A 92 11.89 -1.46 4.53
CA ILE A 92 10.95 -0.34 4.71
C ILE A 92 11.62 0.98 4.34
N ARG A 93 12.85 1.24 4.79
CA ARG A 93 13.60 2.46 4.41
C ARG A 93 13.81 2.56 2.91
N ASP A 94 14.18 1.46 2.24
CA ASP A 94 14.32 1.47 0.79
C ASP A 94 12.98 1.70 0.10
N ALA A 95 11.89 1.14 0.64
CA ALA A 95 10.53 1.37 0.14
C ALA A 95 10.10 2.83 0.29
N THR A 96 10.39 3.49 1.42
CA THR A 96 10.06 4.91 1.61
C THR A 96 10.73 5.81 0.58
N VAL A 97 11.99 5.55 0.23
CA VAL A 97 12.70 6.27 -0.83
C VAL A 97 12.02 6.09 -2.19
N VAL A 98 11.61 4.87 -2.51
CA VAL A 98 10.90 4.56 -3.77
C VAL A 98 9.54 5.27 -3.81
N LEU A 99 8.79 5.23 -2.71
CA LEU A 99 7.48 5.88 -2.61
C LEU A 99 7.59 7.40 -2.80
N GLN A 100 8.57 8.05 -2.16
CA GLN A 100 8.86 9.46 -2.36
C GLN A 100 9.18 9.77 -3.82
N GLN A 101 10.08 9.02 -4.45
CA GLN A 101 10.45 9.21 -5.85
C GLN A 101 9.26 9.07 -6.81
N TRP A 102 8.35 8.14 -6.55
CA TRP A 102 7.16 7.96 -7.35
C TRP A 102 6.12 9.06 -7.12
N ALA A 103 5.94 9.49 -5.87
CA ALA A 103 5.05 10.60 -5.54
C ALA A 103 5.52 11.91 -6.18
N ASP A 104 6.81 12.24 -6.09
CA ASP A 104 7.42 13.43 -6.71
C ASP A 104 7.22 13.48 -8.23
N ARG A 105 7.02 12.31 -8.85
CA ARG A 105 6.77 12.17 -10.28
C ARG A 105 5.30 12.00 -10.65
N GLY A 106 4.39 12.21 -9.69
CA GLY A 106 2.95 12.28 -9.90
C GLY A 106 2.18 10.96 -9.73
N ALA A 107 2.80 9.90 -9.19
CA ALA A 107 2.08 8.68 -8.87
C ALA A 107 1.09 8.92 -7.71
N THR A 108 -0.13 8.40 -7.85
CA THR A 108 -1.11 8.41 -6.75
C THR A 108 -0.72 7.36 -5.72
N MET A 109 -0.64 7.77 -4.44
CA MET A 109 -0.30 6.90 -3.32
C MET A 109 -1.54 6.46 -2.57
N SER A 110 -1.64 5.17 -2.29
CA SER A 110 -2.66 4.61 -1.42
C SER A 110 -2.09 3.50 -0.53
N ALA A 111 -2.72 3.26 0.57
CA ALA A 111 -2.36 2.18 1.48
C ALA A 111 -3.60 1.52 2.06
N ALA A 112 -3.48 0.24 2.36
CA ALA A 112 -4.52 -0.53 3.02
C ALA A 112 -4.11 -0.83 4.47
N CYS A 113 -4.99 -0.47 5.41
CA CYS A 113 -4.83 -0.81 6.84
C CYS A 113 -3.45 -0.36 7.38
N ILE A 114 -2.70 -1.24 8.05
CA ILE A 114 -1.36 -0.98 8.62
C ILE A 114 -0.33 -0.52 7.55
N GLY A 115 -0.56 -0.76 6.28
CA GLY A 115 0.24 -0.19 5.19
C GLY A 115 0.33 1.34 5.24
N THR A 116 -0.64 2.00 5.85
CA THR A 116 -0.65 3.46 6.08
C THR A 116 0.56 3.93 6.90
N PHE A 117 1.05 3.11 7.85
CA PHE A 117 2.24 3.46 8.63
C PHE A 117 3.51 3.49 7.76
N VAL A 118 3.59 2.65 6.72
CA VAL A 118 4.70 2.70 5.76
C VAL A 118 4.67 4.01 4.95
N LEU A 119 3.47 4.47 4.55
CA LEU A 119 3.33 5.79 3.93
C LEU A 119 3.66 6.93 4.90
N ALA A 120 3.30 6.81 6.17
CA ALA A 120 3.66 7.78 7.20
C ALA A 120 5.19 7.89 7.37
N GLU A 121 5.90 6.75 7.42
CA GLU A 121 7.37 6.71 7.47
C GLU A 121 8.03 7.37 6.25
N SER A 122 7.38 7.36 5.09
CA SER A 122 7.86 8.06 3.90
C SER A 122 7.68 9.58 3.97
N GLY A 123 6.97 10.13 4.96
CA GLY A 123 6.64 11.55 5.07
C GLY A 123 5.51 12.03 4.15
N LEU A 124 4.99 11.19 3.27
CA LEU A 124 3.96 11.55 2.28
C LEU A 124 2.60 11.90 2.91
N LEU A 125 2.38 11.57 4.18
CA LEU A 125 1.16 11.92 4.90
C LEU A 125 1.26 13.22 5.72
N ASN A 126 2.43 13.85 5.82
CA ASN A 126 2.64 15.02 6.66
C ASN A 126 1.85 16.25 6.18
N GLU A 127 1.58 16.35 4.88
CA GLU A 127 0.83 17.46 4.25
C GLU A 127 -0.61 17.09 3.88
N HIS A 128 -0.98 15.81 4.02
CA HIS A 128 -2.31 15.33 3.68
C HIS A 128 -3.08 14.91 4.92
N GLU A 129 -4.25 15.52 5.15
CA GLU A 129 -5.21 14.99 6.12
C GLU A 129 -5.64 13.59 5.67
N SER A 130 -5.20 12.56 6.39
CA SER A 130 -5.70 11.21 6.18
C SER A 130 -7.22 11.20 6.44
N ALA A 131 -7.96 10.34 5.73
CA ALA A 131 -9.40 10.18 5.94
C ALA A 131 -9.75 9.87 7.41
N GLU A 132 -8.85 9.20 8.12
CA GLU A 132 -8.97 8.92 9.56
C GLU A 132 -8.91 10.19 10.41
N ARG A 133 -8.02 11.14 10.11
CA ARG A 133 -7.94 12.42 10.82
C ARG A 133 -9.24 13.24 10.68
N ARG A 134 -9.91 13.17 9.53
CA ARG A 134 -11.22 13.81 9.34
C ARG A 134 -12.32 13.19 10.20
N LEU A 135 -12.30 11.88 10.40
CA LEU A 135 -13.27 11.19 11.26
C LEU A 135 -13.09 11.58 12.73
N TYR A 136 -11.86 11.64 13.23
CA TYR A 136 -11.58 12.03 14.62
C TYR A 136 -11.78 13.53 14.88
N SER A 137 -11.43 14.41 13.96
CA SER A 137 -11.65 15.86 14.10
C SER A 137 -13.13 16.26 14.12
N ASN A 138 -14.00 15.48 13.46
CA ASN A 138 -15.44 15.70 13.51
C ASN A 138 -16.09 15.19 14.81
N THR A 139 -15.49 14.19 15.47
CA THR A 139 -16.03 13.67 16.74
C THR A 139 -15.82 14.64 17.91
N ASP A 140 -14.72 15.38 17.91
CA ASP A 140 -14.41 16.37 18.95
C ASP A 140 -15.27 17.65 18.83
N ARG A 141 -15.73 18.01 17.64
CA ARG A 141 -16.64 19.16 17.46
C ARG A 141 -18.05 18.93 17.99
N HIS A 142 -18.48 17.69 18.16
CA HIS A 142 -19.79 17.35 18.71
C HIS A 142 -19.79 17.13 20.24
N ARG A 143 -18.63 17.15 20.88
CA ARG A 143 -18.52 17.05 22.35
C ARG A 143 -18.43 18.40 23.09
N GLN A 144 -18.40 19.52 22.36
CA GLN A 144 -18.31 20.87 22.93
C GLN A 144 -19.59 21.71 22.78
N LYS A 145 -20.75 21.05 22.63
CA LYS A 145 -22.04 21.72 22.70
C LYS A 145 -22.93 21.13 23.80
#